data_d52798a6128c499e1c38d60657d09f25
#
_entry.id   d52798a6128c499e1c38d60657d09f25
#
_cell.length_a   1.000
_cell.length_b   1.000
_cell.length_c   1.000
_cell.angle_alpha   90.00
_cell.angle_beta   90.00
_cell.angle_gamma   90.00
#
_symmetry.space_group_name_H-M   'P 1'
#
loop_
_entity.id
_entity.type
_entity.pdbx_description
1 polymer ?
#
loop_
_entity_poly.entity_id
_entity_poly.type
_entity_poly.pdbx_seq_one_letter_code
_entity_poly.pdbx_strand_id
1 'polypeptide(L)'
;MGWAIYDTVSEETASILRCVGDGSPLVLPERIEDRPVTALGSDCFCAGTGEGREGLFPVPEHDLPPVSRTEGNLTRVTLPDTITEIGDRAFARCRELKRLNLPAGRQKMGVRAFDQCGGLEHIRIPDGVTQLPDYAFSNCRKLARVTLPARLETLGHHAFYNCVALEELTLPDTVTFVGGGLFMNCKNLSRLVLPIGVNISVLLSDLTNDLDLTVRYPDGEARFFLPGFSYEYEDINAPRMWRTITYGSGQLYRECFSSRDIDFDLYESYFDLALKQDSVETTVRIAWYRLRWPYGLGHGRETYLKHIQTHAGELMKYLLETDDLEGLELLLEWTELDADQLAALREQAERAGKVRFVARLMEAGCGLSGGADKEFEL
;
A
#
# COMPACT_ATOMS: atom_id res chain seq x y z
N MET A 1 31.79 -10.55 -20.33
CA MET A 1 32.54 -9.56 -19.51
C MET A 1 32.05 -9.70 -18.09
N GLY A 2 32.91 -9.52 -17.09
CA GLY A 2 32.56 -9.72 -15.68
C GLY A 2 32.40 -8.41 -14.93
N TRP A 3 32.07 -8.49 -13.67
CA TRP A 3 32.02 -7.35 -12.77
C TRP A 3 33.41 -7.06 -12.20
N ALA A 4 33.76 -5.78 -12.14
CA ALA A 4 34.87 -5.29 -11.32
C ALA A 4 34.34 -4.79 -9.99
N ILE A 5 34.95 -5.25 -8.89
CA ILE A 5 34.57 -4.87 -7.53
C ILE A 5 35.70 -4.02 -6.96
N TYR A 6 35.35 -2.83 -6.48
CA TYR A 6 36.25 -1.93 -5.76
C TYR A 6 35.87 -1.94 -4.30
N ASP A 7 36.83 -2.15 -3.43
CA ASP A 7 36.63 -2.35 -2.01
C ASP A 7 37.61 -1.57 -1.15
N THR A 8 37.36 -1.54 0.14
CA THR A 8 38.28 -1.10 1.18
C THR A 8 38.22 -2.06 2.33
N VAL A 9 39.37 -2.31 2.95
CA VAL A 9 39.52 -3.27 4.04
C VAL A 9 40.03 -2.54 5.29
N SER A 10 39.35 -2.78 6.42
CA SER A 10 39.79 -2.36 7.74
C SER A 10 40.44 -3.52 8.51
N GLU A 11 40.79 -3.32 9.78
CA GLU A 11 41.38 -4.39 10.60
C GLU A 11 40.41 -5.58 10.79
N GLU A 12 39.11 -5.34 10.85
CA GLU A 12 38.09 -6.34 11.18
C GLU A 12 37.14 -6.68 10.03
N THR A 13 36.86 -5.74 9.14
CA THR A 13 35.83 -5.88 8.11
C THR A 13 36.27 -5.34 6.75
N ALA A 14 35.56 -5.73 5.69
CA ALA A 14 35.67 -5.18 4.36
C ALA A 14 34.37 -4.51 3.93
N SER A 15 34.48 -3.48 3.09
CA SER A 15 33.34 -2.75 2.52
C SER A 15 33.48 -2.71 1.01
N ILE A 16 32.41 -2.96 0.27
CA ILE A 16 32.39 -2.83 -1.17
C ILE A 16 31.98 -1.41 -1.52
N LEU A 17 32.89 -0.65 -2.13
CA LEU A 17 32.69 0.73 -2.47
C LEU A 17 31.99 0.91 -3.82
N ARG A 18 32.32 0.09 -4.80
CA ARG A 18 31.74 0.17 -6.14
C ARG A 18 31.80 -1.16 -6.91
N CYS A 19 30.75 -1.41 -7.67
CA CYS A 19 30.70 -2.52 -8.62
C CYS A 19 30.44 -1.97 -10.02
N VAL A 20 31.25 -2.37 -10.99
CA VAL A 20 31.16 -1.97 -12.41
C VAL A 20 31.11 -3.22 -13.27
N GLY A 21 30.12 -3.35 -14.15
CA GLY A 21 29.96 -4.54 -14.96
C GLY A 21 28.91 -4.45 -16.06
N ASP A 22 28.67 -5.56 -16.72
CA ASP A 22 27.91 -5.67 -17.96
C ASP A 22 26.46 -6.14 -17.81
N GLY A 23 25.89 -6.10 -16.61
CA GLY A 23 24.50 -6.47 -16.37
C GLY A 23 24.24 -7.94 -16.08
N SER A 24 25.23 -8.81 -16.10
CA SER A 24 25.12 -10.21 -15.70
C SER A 24 24.74 -10.33 -14.21
N PRO A 25 24.09 -11.43 -13.76
CA PRO A 25 23.89 -11.65 -12.35
C PRO A 25 25.20 -11.56 -11.57
N LEU A 26 25.22 -10.81 -10.48
CA LEU A 26 26.39 -10.61 -9.65
C LEU A 26 26.22 -11.34 -8.31
N VAL A 27 27.25 -12.06 -7.90
CA VAL A 27 27.38 -12.62 -6.55
C VAL A 27 28.54 -11.89 -5.86
N LEU A 28 28.23 -11.21 -4.75
CA LEU A 28 29.26 -10.54 -3.97
C LEU A 28 29.99 -11.56 -3.07
N PRO A 29 31.30 -11.37 -2.87
CA PRO A 29 32.08 -12.25 -1.99
C PRO A 29 31.66 -12.06 -0.51
N GLU A 30 31.69 -13.13 0.26
CA GLU A 30 31.49 -13.07 1.71
C GLU A 30 32.68 -12.47 2.45
N ARG A 31 33.86 -12.60 1.88
CA ARG A 31 35.13 -12.16 2.47
C ARG A 31 36.06 -11.55 1.41
N ILE A 32 36.81 -10.56 1.82
CA ILE A 32 37.90 -9.95 1.05
C ILE A 32 39.10 -9.89 1.98
N GLU A 33 40.26 -10.41 1.54
CA GLU A 33 41.49 -10.53 2.35
C GLU A 33 41.23 -11.13 3.74
N ASP A 34 40.47 -12.25 3.79
CA ASP A 34 40.04 -12.93 5.02
C ASP A 34 39.14 -12.13 5.98
N ARG A 35 38.66 -10.98 5.60
CA ARG A 35 37.72 -10.16 6.37
C ARG A 35 36.30 -10.24 5.83
N PRO A 36 35.28 -10.34 6.70
CA PRO A 36 33.89 -10.39 6.25
C PRO A 36 33.51 -9.07 5.57
N VAL A 37 32.78 -9.19 4.46
CA VAL A 37 32.17 -8.05 3.77
C VAL A 37 30.90 -7.65 4.50
N THR A 38 30.91 -6.49 5.16
CA THR A 38 29.83 -6.06 6.04
C THR A 38 29.06 -4.85 5.54
N ALA A 39 29.58 -4.11 4.54
CA ALA A 39 28.95 -2.91 4.07
C ALA A 39 29.01 -2.75 2.54
N LEU A 40 27.98 -2.14 2.00
CA LEU A 40 27.94 -1.57 0.67
C LEU A 40 28.07 -0.05 0.78
N GLY A 41 29.03 0.52 0.07
CA GLY A 41 29.27 1.95 0.04
C GLY A 41 28.13 2.74 -0.62
N SER A 42 28.16 4.05 -0.43
CA SER A 42 27.25 4.94 -1.13
C SER A 42 27.46 4.85 -2.64
N ASP A 43 26.35 4.85 -3.41
CA ASP A 43 26.37 4.73 -4.87
C ASP A 43 27.05 3.45 -5.42
N CYS A 44 27.15 2.39 -4.62
CA CYS A 44 27.89 1.16 -4.95
C CYS A 44 27.54 0.59 -6.34
N PHE A 45 26.23 0.58 -6.70
CA PHE A 45 25.71 0.11 -7.99
C PHE A 45 25.05 1.23 -8.81
N CYS A 46 25.14 2.48 -8.35
CA CYS A 46 24.43 3.58 -8.99
C CYS A 46 24.91 3.80 -10.43
N ALA A 47 24.00 3.75 -11.39
CA ALA A 47 24.26 4.14 -12.78
C ALA A 47 24.42 5.65 -12.88
N GLY A 48 25.60 6.08 -13.19
CA GLY A 48 26.16 7.39 -13.05
C GLY A 48 25.38 8.63 -13.43
N THR A 49 25.59 9.66 -12.66
CA THR A 49 25.84 11.02 -13.10
C THR A 49 27.05 11.51 -12.33
N GLY A 50 28.15 11.76 -13.05
CA GLY A 50 29.39 12.27 -12.48
C GLY A 50 29.27 13.75 -12.07
N GLU A 51 28.28 14.10 -11.26
CA GLU A 51 28.20 15.42 -10.63
C GLU A 51 28.59 15.27 -9.18
N GLY A 52 29.76 15.81 -8.91
CA GLY A 52 30.37 16.28 -7.69
C GLY A 52 29.85 15.76 -6.34
N ARG A 53 30.66 14.97 -5.64
CA ARG A 53 30.49 14.68 -4.23
C ARG A 53 31.77 14.88 -3.48
N GLU A 54 31.82 15.95 -2.75
CA GLU A 54 32.83 16.18 -1.73
C GLU A 54 32.50 15.39 -0.46
N GLY A 55 33.41 14.54 -0.04
CA GLY A 55 33.70 14.37 1.38
C GLY A 55 32.94 13.34 2.18
N LEU A 56 32.90 12.03 1.79
CA LEU A 56 32.46 10.99 2.73
C LEU A 56 33.32 9.72 2.81
N PHE A 57 34.43 9.62 2.08
CA PHE A 57 35.31 8.45 2.13
C PHE A 57 36.78 8.79 2.23
N PRO A 58 37.57 8.01 2.99
CA PRO A 58 39.02 8.21 3.11
C PRO A 58 39.81 7.76 1.87
N VAL A 59 39.15 7.25 0.81
CA VAL A 59 39.81 6.90 -0.47
C VAL A 59 39.65 8.08 -1.43
N PRO A 60 40.74 8.59 -2.00
CA PRO A 60 40.67 9.67 -2.98
C PRO A 60 39.80 9.28 -4.17
N GLU A 61 38.84 10.15 -4.55
CA GLU A 61 37.88 9.93 -5.65
C GLU A 61 38.52 9.60 -7.00
N HIS A 62 39.80 9.94 -7.22
CA HIS A 62 40.54 9.70 -8.45
C HIS A 62 41.00 8.26 -8.63
N ASP A 63 40.89 7.40 -7.61
CA ASP A 63 41.27 5.97 -7.74
C ASP A 63 40.07 5.08 -8.08
N LEU A 64 38.85 5.62 -8.05
CA LEU A 64 37.66 4.91 -8.52
C LEU A 64 37.41 5.24 -10.00
N PRO A 65 37.06 4.25 -10.82
CA PRO A 65 36.79 4.51 -12.24
C PRO A 65 35.59 5.46 -12.37
N PRO A 66 35.59 6.32 -13.41
CA PRO A 66 34.44 7.15 -13.70
C PRO A 66 33.20 6.27 -13.91
N VAL A 67 32.05 6.71 -13.41
CA VAL A 67 30.79 6.00 -13.55
C VAL A 67 30.47 5.82 -15.03
N SER A 68 30.47 4.57 -15.52
CA SER A 68 30.21 4.29 -16.93
C SER A 68 28.70 4.21 -17.19
N ARG A 69 28.27 4.51 -18.45
CA ARG A 69 26.85 4.48 -18.86
C ARG A 69 26.23 3.07 -18.87
N THR A 70 27.01 2.04 -18.64
CA THR A 70 26.59 0.62 -18.69
C THR A 70 26.14 0.06 -17.34
N GLU A 71 26.24 0.83 -16.26
CA GLU A 71 26.04 0.38 -14.88
C GLU A 71 24.56 0.15 -14.49
N GLY A 72 23.59 0.58 -15.32
CA GLY A 72 22.17 0.42 -15.06
C GLY A 72 21.57 -0.96 -15.32
N ASN A 73 22.35 -1.92 -15.83
CA ASN A 73 21.84 -3.21 -16.33
C ASN A 73 21.90 -4.35 -15.30
N LEU A 74 22.10 -4.05 -14.01
CA LEU A 74 22.08 -5.05 -12.95
C LEU A 74 20.69 -5.67 -12.85
N THR A 75 20.56 -6.95 -13.24
CA THR A 75 19.27 -7.66 -13.23
C THR A 75 19.05 -8.44 -11.93
N ARG A 76 20.14 -8.90 -11.31
CA ARG A 76 20.14 -9.67 -10.07
C ARG A 76 21.48 -9.49 -9.36
N VAL A 77 21.42 -9.34 -8.05
CA VAL A 77 22.58 -9.40 -7.17
C VAL A 77 22.29 -10.33 -5.99
N THR A 78 23.28 -11.11 -5.61
CA THR A 78 23.27 -11.92 -4.39
C THR A 78 24.21 -11.27 -3.39
N LEU A 79 23.64 -10.87 -2.27
CA LEU A 79 24.37 -10.27 -1.15
C LEU A 79 24.78 -11.36 -0.16
N PRO A 80 25.99 -11.32 0.41
CA PRO A 80 26.36 -12.22 1.50
C PRO A 80 25.60 -11.88 2.79
N ASP A 81 25.38 -12.90 3.62
CA ASP A 81 24.66 -12.74 4.90
C ASP A 81 25.41 -11.86 5.92
N THR A 82 26.68 -11.59 5.66
CA THR A 82 27.52 -10.71 6.48
C THR A 82 27.23 -9.22 6.33
N ILE A 83 26.47 -8.81 5.31
CA ILE A 83 26.10 -7.39 5.09
C ILE A 83 25.20 -6.91 6.21
N THR A 84 25.63 -5.84 6.86
CA THR A 84 24.92 -5.14 7.94
C THR A 84 24.61 -3.68 7.59
N GLU A 85 25.24 -3.14 6.56
CA GLU A 85 25.04 -1.75 6.12
C GLU A 85 24.92 -1.64 4.61
N ILE A 86 23.88 -0.92 4.17
CA ILE A 86 23.66 -0.53 2.78
C ILE A 86 23.75 1.00 2.73
N GLY A 87 24.74 1.52 2.05
CA GLY A 87 25.03 2.95 1.98
C GLY A 87 23.96 3.75 1.22
N ASP A 88 24.07 5.07 1.28
CA ASP A 88 23.19 5.97 0.58
C ASP A 88 23.22 5.69 -0.92
N ARG A 89 22.05 5.61 -1.55
CA ARG A 89 21.90 5.37 -2.99
C ARG A 89 22.64 4.13 -3.52
N ALA A 90 22.96 3.14 -2.67
CA ALA A 90 23.77 1.99 -3.06
C ALA A 90 23.26 1.30 -4.33
N PHE A 91 21.93 1.19 -4.48
CA PHE A 91 21.28 0.62 -5.67
C PHE A 91 20.50 1.66 -6.50
N ALA A 92 20.71 2.95 -6.26
CA ALA A 92 19.96 3.96 -6.99
C ALA A 92 20.12 3.82 -8.50
N ARG A 93 18.98 3.95 -9.23
CA ARG A 93 18.93 3.83 -10.70
C ARG A 93 19.25 2.43 -11.26
N CYS A 94 19.27 1.39 -10.44
CA CYS A 94 19.33 0.00 -10.94
C CYS A 94 17.99 -0.39 -11.58
N ARG A 95 17.69 0.18 -12.76
CA ARG A 95 16.36 0.12 -13.39
C ARG A 95 15.96 -1.29 -13.83
N GLU A 96 16.93 -2.16 -14.08
CA GLU A 96 16.72 -3.54 -14.53
C GLU A 96 16.72 -4.54 -13.37
N LEU A 97 17.00 -4.10 -12.14
CA LEU A 97 17.00 -4.96 -10.95
C LEU A 97 15.59 -5.44 -10.66
N LYS A 98 15.33 -6.74 -10.86
CA LYS A 98 14.01 -7.35 -10.70
C LYS A 98 13.79 -7.95 -9.32
N ARG A 99 14.83 -8.53 -8.76
CA ARG A 99 14.79 -9.25 -7.46
C ARG A 99 16.06 -8.99 -6.68
N LEU A 100 15.88 -8.74 -5.41
CA LEU A 100 16.94 -8.58 -4.44
C LEU A 100 16.51 -9.24 -3.13
N ASN A 101 17.34 -10.15 -2.63
CA ASN A 101 17.20 -10.68 -1.29
C ASN A 101 18.13 -9.92 -0.37
N LEU A 102 17.56 -9.24 0.61
CA LEU A 102 18.34 -8.58 1.66
C LEU A 102 18.67 -9.63 2.73
N PRO A 103 19.90 -9.65 3.27
CA PRO A 103 20.29 -10.56 4.33
C PRO A 103 19.43 -10.39 5.59
N ALA A 104 19.23 -11.49 6.35
CA ALA A 104 18.30 -11.50 7.48
C ALA A 104 18.79 -10.74 8.74
N GLY A 105 20.08 -10.36 8.79
CA GLY A 105 20.69 -9.69 9.93
C GLY A 105 20.19 -8.27 10.21
N ARG A 106 20.70 -7.65 11.26
CA ARG A 106 20.51 -6.22 11.51
C ARG A 106 21.05 -5.44 10.32
N GLN A 107 20.23 -4.62 9.72
CA GLN A 107 20.64 -3.81 8.58
C GLN A 107 20.35 -2.35 8.80
N LYS A 108 21.35 -1.54 8.53
CA LYS A 108 21.22 -0.10 8.35
C LYS A 108 21.09 0.19 6.88
N MET A 109 20.05 0.90 6.51
CA MET A 109 19.76 1.30 5.14
C MET A 109 19.99 2.79 4.98
N GLY A 110 20.71 3.19 3.94
CA GLY A 110 20.99 4.59 3.61
C GLY A 110 19.85 5.27 2.87
N VAL A 111 19.88 6.60 2.85
CA VAL A 111 18.91 7.44 2.13
C VAL A 111 18.95 7.10 0.64
N ARG A 112 17.75 6.98 0.02
CA ARG A 112 17.61 6.65 -1.42
C ARG A 112 18.25 5.32 -1.84
N ALA A 113 18.44 4.39 -0.92
CA ALA A 113 19.19 3.16 -1.20
C ALA A 113 18.72 2.44 -2.47
N PHE A 114 17.41 2.46 -2.76
CA PHE A 114 16.80 1.82 -3.94
C PHE A 114 16.02 2.83 -4.82
N ASP A 115 16.35 4.13 -4.75
CA ASP A 115 15.66 5.12 -5.60
C ASP A 115 15.80 4.76 -7.09
N GLN A 116 14.68 4.82 -7.83
CA GLN A 116 14.60 4.52 -9.26
C GLN A 116 14.96 3.06 -9.65
N CYS A 117 14.80 2.09 -8.74
CA CYS A 117 14.82 0.67 -9.09
C CYS A 117 13.52 0.27 -9.80
N GLY A 118 13.31 0.80 -11.01
CA GLY A 118 12.04 0.68 -11.75
C GLY A 118 11.65 -0.74 -12.14
N GLY A 119 12.59 -1.68 -12.15
CA GLY A 119 12.35 -3.10 -12.44
C GLY A 119 11.98 -3.94 -11.23
N LEU A 120 12.16 -3.43 -10.01
CA LEU A 120 11.91 -4.15 -8.76
C LEU A 120 10.41 -4.37 -8.56
N GLU A 121 9.98 -5.65 -8.54
CA GLU A 121 8.57 -6.03 -8.42
C GLU A 121 8.17 -6.34 -6.98
N HIS A 122 9.06 -6.96 -6.22
CA HIS A 122 8.81 -7.37 -4.85
C HIS A 122 10.05 -7.16 -3.99
N ILE A 123 9.86 -6.75 -2.74
CA ILE A 123 10.92 -6.66 -1.76
C ILE A 123 10.42 -7.13 -0.38
N ARG A 124 11.22 -7.93 0.29
CA ARG A 124 11.04 -8.23 1.71
C ARG A 124 12.13 -7.50 2.49
N ILE A 125 11.69 -6.63 3.39
CA ILE A 125 12.59 -5.93 4.30
C ILE A 125 12.89 -6.87 5.48
N PRO A 126 14.16 -7.12 5.83
CA PRO A 126 14.53 -8.04 6.91
C PRO A 126 14.07 -7.56 8.28
N ASP A 127 13.84 -8.51 9.20
CA ASP A 127 13.37 -8.24 10.56
C ASP A 127 14.35 -7.41 11.42
N GLY A 128 15.61 -7.31 10.99
CA GLY A 128 16.63 -6.47 11.63
C GLY A 128 16.56 -4.99 11.28
N VAL A 129 15.73 -4.58 10.29
CA VAL A 129 15.54 -3.19 9.90
C VAL A 129 14.45 -2.56 10.75
N THR A 130 14.79 -1.52 11.52
CA THR A 130 13.83 -0.77 12.34
C THR A 130 13.44 0.58 11.73
N GLN A 131 14.17 1.03 10.71
CA GLN A 131 13.95 2.33 10.08
C GLN A 131 14.11 2.22 8.57
N LEU A 132 13.11 2.68 7.82
CA LEU A 132 13.25 2.96 6.40
C LEU A 132 13.60 4.45 6.23
N PRO A 133 14.72 4.77 5.58
CA PRO A 133 15.15 6.15 5.41
C PRO A 133 14.32 6.87 4.33
N ASP A 134 14.55 8.19 4.23
CA ASP A 134 13.94 9.02 3.21
C ASP A 134 14.23 8.51 1.80
N TYR A 135 13.18 8.48 0.95
CA TYR A 135 13.25 8.07 -0.45
C TYR A 135 13.76 6.64 -0.67
N ALA A 136 13.69 5.74 0.33
CA ALA A 136 14.31 4.41 0.26
C ALA A 136 13.95 3.65 -1.03
N PHE A 137 12.68 3.65 -1.43
CA PHE A 137 12.13 3.00 -2.62
C PHE A 137 11.44 3.98 -3.58
N SER A 138 11.83 5.26 -3.52
CA SER A 138 11.26 6.27 -4.40
C SER A 138 11.42 5.88 -5.88
N ASN A 139 10.36 6.10 -6.68
CA ASN A 139 10.34 5.78 -8.12
C ASN A 139 10.52 4.29 -8.49
N CYS A 140 10.26 3.38 -7.57
CA CYS A 140 10.20 1.93 -7.86
C CYS A 140 8.85 1.61 -8.51
N ARG A 141 8.68 1.98 -9.80
CA ARG A 141 7.38 1.99 -10.47
C ARG A 141 6.71 0.63 -10.63
N LYS A 142 7.47 -0.47 -10.63
CA LYS A 142 6.95 -1.84 -10.71
C LYS A 142 6.80 -2.52 -9.36
N LEU A 143 7.13 -1.83 -8.26
CA LEU A 143 7.07 -2.40 -6.93
C LEU A 143 5.60 -2.57 -6.51
N ALA A 144 5.11 -3.80 -6.66
CA ALA A 144 3.73 -4.18 -6.36
C ALA A 144 3.55 -4.69 -4.93
N ARG A 145 4.58 -5.31 -4.36
CA ARG A 145 4.50 -5.90 -3.01
C ARG A 145 5.72 -5.56 -2.17
N VAL A 146 5.45 -5.10 -0.96
CA VAL A 146 6.46 -4.82 0.06
C VAL A 146 6.07 -5.57 1.33
N THR A 147 6.99 -6.39 1.84
CA THR A 147 6.82 -6.99 3.16
C THR A 147 7.68 -6.23 4.15
N LEU A 148 7.02 -5.56 5.10
CA LEU A 148 7.67 -4.79 6.15
C LEU A 148 7.99 -5.68 7.36
N PRO A 149 9.09 -5.43 8.08
CA PRO A 149 9.45 -6.18 9.28
C PRO A 149 8.56 -5.80 10.47
N ALA A 150 8.27 -6.77 11.34
CA ALA A 150 7.42 -6.57 12.51
C ALA A 150 7.95 -5.55 13.54
N ARG A 151 9.24 -5.21 13.47
CA ARG A 151 9.92 -4.26 14.37
C ARG A 151 10.20 -2.91 13.73
N LEU A 152 9.58 -2.61 12.59
CA LEU A 152 9.75 -1.31 11.94
C LEU A 152 9.11 -0.23 12.82
N GLU A 153 9.87 0.81 13.12
CA GLU A 153 9.47 1.94 13.97
C GLU A 153 9.22 3.21 13.16
N THR A 154 9.99 3.41 12.08
CA THR A 154 9.92 4.65 11.30
C THR A 154 9.95 4.41 9.80
N LEU A 155 9.12 5.19 9.08
CA LEU A 155 9.17 5.30 7.63
C LEU A 155 9.49 6.77 7.27
N GLY A 156 10.61 6.97 6.59
CA GLY A 156 11.10 8.28 6.18
C GLY A 156 10.21 8.96 5.13
N HIS A 157 10.50 10.24 4.89
CA HIS A 157 9.78 11.02 3.88
C HIS A 157 9.93 10.41 2.49
N HIS A 158 8.81 10.38 1.73
CA HIS A 158 8.80 9.90 0.34
C HIS A 158 9.37 8.48 0.14
N ALA A 159 9.35 7.63 1.19
CA ALA A 159 9.99 6.31 1.10
C ALA A 159 9.41 5.44 -0.02
N PHE A 160 8.12 5.58 -0.35
CA PHE A 160 7.45 4.91 -1.46
C PHE A 160 6.92 5.88 -2.53
N TYR A 161 7.48 7.10 -2.61
CA TYR A 161 7.09 8.08 -3.62
C TYR A 161 7.09 7.46 -5.03
N ASN A 162 5.98 7.64 -5.77
CA ASN A 162 5.85 7.20 -7.17
C ASN A 162 6.01 5.67 -7.36
N CYS A 163 5.66 4.85 -6.36
CA CYS A 163 5.51 3.40 -6.47
C CYS A 163 4.13 3.09 -7.07
N VAL A 164 3.95 3.38 -8.37
CA VAL A 164 2.64 3.34 -9.03
C VAL A 164 1.99 1.97 -9.06
N ALA A 165 2.77 0.88 -8.99
CA ALA A 165 2.26 -0.49 -8.97
C ALA A 165 1.93 -1.02 -7.56
N LEU A 166 2.20 -0.26 -6.49
CA LEU A 166 1.91 -0.69 -5.12
C LEU A 166 0.39 -0.69 -4.92
N GLU A 167 -0.18 -1.86 -4.61
CA GLU A 167 -1.62 -2.08 -4.46
C GLU A 167 -2.06 -2.09 -3.00
N GLU A 168 -1.21 -2.63 -2.13
CA GLU A 168 -1.50 -2.77 -0.71
C GLU A 168 -0.25 -2.59 0.15
N LEU A 169 -0.45 -2.08 1.37
CA LEU A 169 0.61 -2.04 2.37
C LEU A 169 0.03 -2.20 3.79
N THR A 170 0.69 -3.02 4.59
CA THR A 170 0.39 -3.19 6.01
C THR A 170 1.56 -2.64 6.82
N LEU A 171 1.29 -1.62 7.63
CA LEU A 171 2.26 -1.10 8.60
C LEU A 171 2.21 -1.95 9.88
N PRO A 172 3.35 -2.36 10.44
CA PRO A 172 3.38 -3.07 11.72
C PRO A 172 2.97 -2.15 12.89
N ASP A 173 2.53 -2.75 14.00
CA ASP A 173 2.06 -2.00 15.19
C ASP A 173 3.16 -1.23 15.92
N THR A 174 4.40 -1.52 15.61
CA THR A 174 5.57 -0.83 16.15
C THR A 174 5.86 0.53 15.50
N VAL A 175 5.19 0.84 14.39
CA VAL A 175 5.40 2.11 13.68
C VAL A 175 4.86 3.27 14.51
N THR A 176 5.74 4.23 14.79
CA THR A 176 5.42 5.45 15.55
C THR A 176 5.61 6.73 14.74
N PHE A 177 6.36 6.66 13.64
CA PHE A 177 6.63 7.81 12.78
C PHE A 177 6.45 7.45 11.30
N VAL A 178 5.76 8.32 10.58
CA VAL A 178 5.60 8.30 9.13
C VAL A 178 5.92 9.68 8.55
N GLY A 179 6.82 9.72 7.58
CA GLY A 179 7.21 10.95 6.89
C GLY A 179 6.15 11.41 5.89
N GLY A 180 6.10 12.71 5.61
CA GLY A 180 5.21 13.27 4.59
C GLY A 180 5.58 12.80 3.17
N GLY A 181 4.59 12.76 2.29
CA GLY A 181 4.75 12.32 0.90
C GLY A 181 5.03 10.82 0.76
N LEU A 182 4.78 10.03 1.83
CA LEU A 182 5.13 8.59 1.86
C LEU A 182 4.58 7.85 0.64
N PHE A 183 3.32 8.09 0.30
CA PHE A 183 2.59 7.44 -0.79
C PHE A 183 2.25 8.36 -1.96
N MET A 184 2.89 9.51 -2.03
CA MET A 184 2.64 10.46 -3.12
C MET A 184 2.84 9.78 -4.47
N ASN A 185 1.84 9.86 -5.36
CA ASN A 185 1.83 9.19 -6.66
C ASN A 185 1.71 7.64 -6.63
N CYS A 186 1.35 7.01 -5.53
CA CYS A 186 1.01 5.59 -5.48
C CYS A 186 -0.42 5.36 -6.01
N LYS A 187 -0.61 5.48 -7.32
CA LYS A 187 -1.94 5.55 -7.95
C LYS A 187 -2.78 4.27 -7.84
N ASN A 188 -2.17 3.12 -7.60
CA ASN A 188 -2.87 1.85 -7.47
C ASN A 188 -3.03 1.40 -6.01
N LEU A 189 -2.54 2.20 -5.04
CA LEU A 189 -2.69 1.85 -3.62
C LEU A 189 -4.17 1.98 -3.22
N SER A 190 -4.81 0.82 -3.08
CA SER A 190 -6.23 0.69 -2.79
C SER A 190 -6.51 0.04 -1.43
N ARG A 191 -5.50 -0.53 -0.78
CA ARG A 191 -5.64 -1.13 0.55
C ARG A 191 -4.50 -0.73 1.47
N LEU A 192 -4.87 -0.18 2.64
CA LEU A 192 -3.90 0.25 3.65
C LEU A 192 -4.33 -0.25 5.03
N VAL A 193 -3.43 -0.94 5.71
CA VAL A 193 -3.62 -1.38 7.10
C VAL A 193 -2.57 -0.70 7.97
N LEU A 194 -3.00 -0.01 9.02
CA LEU A 194 -2.10 0.76 9.88
C LEU A 194 -2.55 0.70 11.35
N PRO A 195 -1.63 0.87 12.30
CA PRO A 195 -1.97 1.00 13.71
C PRO A 195 -2.52 2.39 14.01
N ILE A 196 -3.39 2.48 15.03
CA ILE A 196 -3.74 3.76 15.63
C ILE A 196 -2.49 4.38 16.27
N GLY A 197 -2.38 5.69 16.24
CA GLY A 197 -1.23 6.40 16.83
C GLY A 197 -0.20 6.87 15.81
N VAL A 198 -0.23 6.38 14.56
CA VAL A 198 0.48 7.03 13.45
C VAL A 198 -0.28 8.28 12.99
N ASN A 199 0.42 9.22 12.37
CA ASN A 199 -0.26 10.39 11.80
C ASN A 199 -1.00 10.00 10.50
N ILE A 200 -2.27 9.55 10.66
CA ILE A 200 -3.10 9.05 9.56
C ILE A 200 -3.37 10.16 8.54
N SER A 201 -3.62 11.39 8.98
CA SER A 201 -3.91 12.52 8.08
C SER A 201 -2.77 12.78 7.09
N VAL A 202 -1.51 12.65 7.52
CA VAL A 202 -0.34 12.79 6.63
C VAL A 202 -0.30 11.69 5.58
N LEU A 203 -0.68 10.45 5.94
CA LEU A 203 -0.72 9.34 4.98
C LEU A 203 -1.85 9.51 3.96
N LEU A 204 -3.02 9.95 4.41
CA LEU A 204 -4.20 10.09 3.56
C LEU A 204 -4.15 11.31 2.63
N SER A 205 -3.37 12.34 2.98
CA SER A 205 -3.24 13.56 2.16
C SER A 205 -2.71 13.29 0.74
N ASP A 206 -1.95 12.23 0.57
CA ASP A 206 -1.34 11.86 -0.70
C ASP A 206 -2.20 10.92 -1.55
N LEU A 207 -3.29 10.37 -0.97
CA LEU A 207 -4.11 9.32 -1.56
C LEU A 207 -5.47 9.88 -1.99
N THR A 208 -5.67 10.01 -3.30
CA THR A 208 -6.91 10.56 -3.88
C THR A 208 -7.83 9.49 -4.48
N ASN A 209 -7.37 8.24 -4.57
CA ASN A 209 -8.14 7.12 -5.12
C ASN A 209 -9.04 6.50 -4.06
N ASP A 210 -9.93 5.60 -4.49
CA ASP A 210 -10.65 4.70 -3.60
C ASP A 210 -9.66 3.94 -2.70
N LEU A 211 -9.98 3.88 -1.40
CA LEU A 211 -9.10 3.25 -0.43
C LEU A 211 -9.89 2.43 0.61
N ASP A 212 -9.55 1.17 0.71
CA ASP A 212 -9.92 0.31 1.82
C ASP A 212 -8.93 0.52 2.97
N LEU A 213 -9.35 1.23 3.99
CA LEU A 213 -8.53 1.57 5.14
C LEU A 213 -8.91 0.71 6.34
N THR A 214 -7.94 0.01 6.92
CA THR A 214 -8.08 -0.66 8.22
C THR A 214 -7.18 0.02 9.24
N VAL A 215 -7.76 0.46 10.34
CA VAL A 215 -7.03 1.01 11.48
C VAL A 215 -7.13 0.02 12.64
N ARG A 216 -5.98 -0.45 13.12
CA ARG A 216 -5.89 -1.40 14.23
C ARG A 216 -5.76 -0.66 15.54
N TYR A 217 -6.60 -1.07 16.49
CA TYR A 217 -6.61 -0.64 17.88
C TYR A 217 -6.14 -1.80 18.77
N PRO A 218 -5.72 -1.55 20.02
CA PRO A 218 -5.36 -2.64 20.94
C PRO A 218 -6.51 -3.62 21.24
N ASP A 219 -7.75 -3.17 21.11
CA ASP A 219 -8.99 -3.91 21.44
C ASP A 219 -9.83 -4.28 20.21
N GLY A 220 -9.37 -3.96 19.00
CA GLY A 220 -10.10 -4.28 17.76
C GLY A 220 -9.59 -3.57 16.53
N GLU A 221 -10.43 -3.51 15.51
CA GLU A 221 -10.12 -2.80 14.29
C GLU A 221 -11.34 -2.06 13.74
N ALA A 222 -11.09 -0.87 13.19
CA ALA A 222 -12.06 -0.12 12.40
C ALA A 222 -11.72 -0.22 10.93
N ARG A 223 -12.72 -0.47 10.09
CA ARG A 223 -12.54 -0.49 8.64
C ARG A 223 -13.42 0.54 7.97
N PHE A 224 -12.85 1.21 7.00
CA PHE A 224 -13.46 2.29 6.27
C PHE A 224 -13.26 2.09 4.77
N PHE A 225 -14.27 2.40 4.01
CA PHE A 225 -14.11 2.69 2.61
C PHE A 225 -14.03 4.21 2.42
N LEU A 226 -12.91 4.71 1.94
CA LEU A 226 -12.69 6.11 1.62
C LEU A 226 -12.83 6.29 0.11
N PRO A 227 -13.89 6.97 -0.36
CA PRO A 227 -14.06 7.21 -1.79
C PRO A 227 -12.90 7.99 -2.40
N GLY A 228 -12.66 7.78 -3.68
CA GLY A 228 -11.78 8.65 -4.45
C GLY A 228 -12.37 10.05 -4.59
N PHE A 229 -11.51 11.01 -4.90
CA PHE A 229 -11.91 12.36 -5.24
C PHE A 229 -10.93 12.96 -6.26
N SER A 230 -11.39 13.96 -6.99
CA SER A 230 -10.55 14.74 -7.88
C SER A 230 -10.78 16.23 -7.61
N TYR A 231 -9.82 17.03 -8.03
CA TYR A 231 -9.94 18.49 -7.96
C TYR A 231 -9.49 19.12 -9.26
N GLU A 232 -10.15 20.20 -9.61
CA GLU A 232 -9.79 21.07 -10.72
C GLU A 232 -9.41 22.45 -10.19
N TYR A 233 -8.47 23.09 -10.85
CA TYR A 233 -8.10 24.46 -10.56
C TYR A 233 -8.76 25.38 -11.58
N GLU A 234 -9.67 26.24 -11.13
CA GLU A 234 -10.18 27.34 -11.96
C GLU A 234 -9.29 28.56 -11.82
N ASP A 235 -8.82 29.09 -12.95
CA ASP A 235 -8.22 30.42 -13.02
C ASP A 235 -9.34 31.48 -12.92
N ILE A 236 -9.53 31.98 -11.73
CA ILE A 236 -10.43 33.11 -11.54
C ILE A 236 -9.62 34.37 -11.93
N ASN A 237 -9.89 35.00 -13.08
CA ASN A 237 -9.30 36.22 -13.64
C ASN A 237 -8.94 37.36 -12.66
N ALA A 238 -8.57 37.05 -11.42
CA ALA A 238 -8.06 37.92 -10.40
C ALA A 238 -6.58 37.58 -10.16
N PRO A 239 -5.70 38.56 -9.90
CA PRO A 239 -4.27 38.31 -9.80
C PRO A 239 -3.96 37.27 -8.71
N ARG A 240 -3.57 36.06 -9.12
CA ARG A 240 -3.04 34.96 -8.29
C ARG A 240 -4.04 34.23 -7.38
N MET A 241 -5.32 34.21 -7.67
CA MET A 241 -6.25 33.37 -6.92
C MET A 241 -6.71 32.18 -7.78
N TRP A 242 -6.40 30.95 -7.31
CA TRP A 242 -6.91 29.72 -7.86
C TRP A 242 -8.07 29.25 -6.98
N ARG A 243 -9.20 28.91 -7.60
CA ARG A 243 -10.29 28.23 -6.91
C ARG A 243 -10.13 26.75 -7.15
N THR A 244 -10.03 25.96 -6.08
CA THR A 244 -10.08 24.50 -6.15
C THR A 244 -11.51 24.05 -6.07
N ILE A 245 -11.96 23.30 -7.07
CA ILE A 245 -13.26 22.61 -7.06
C ILE A 245 -12.97 21.14 -6.83
N THR A 246 -13.55 20.58 -5.77
CA THR A 246 -13.41 19.16 -5.43
C THR A 246 -14.65 18.41 -5.89
N TYR A 247 -14.47 17.27 -6.54
CA TYR A 247 -15.52 16.38 -7.00
C TYR A 247 -15.50 15.09 -6.19
N GLY A 248 -16.67 14.66 -5.67
CA GLY A 248 -16.84 13.51 -4.82
C GLY A 248 -16.64 13.84 -3.33
N SER A 249 -17.12 12.96 -2.46
CA SER A 249 -17.08 13.13 -1.00
C SER A 249 -15.74 12.75 -0.38
N GLY A 250 -14.86 12.13 -1.12
CA GLY A 250 -13.66 11.47 -0.62
C GLY A 250 -12.68 12.35 0.14
N GLN A 251 -12.57 13.64 -0.20
CA GLN A 251 -11.74 14.58 0.57
C GLN A 251 -12.27 14.74 1.99
N LEU A 252 -13.58 14.96 2.14
CA LEU A 252 -14.23 15.16 3.44
C LEU A 252 -14.09 13.93 4.34
N TYR A 253 -14.27 12.74 3.77
CA TYR A 253 -14.05 11.50 4.53
C TYR A 253 -12.61 11.39 5.07
N ARG A 254 -11.61 11.91 4.36
CA ARG A 254 -10.21 11.93 4.83
C ARG A 254 -9.97 12.94 5.95
N GLU A 255 -10.76 13.99 6.01
CA GLU A 255 -10.69 15.02 7.07
C GLU A 255 -11.16 14.48 8.43
N CYS A 256 -11.89 13.34 8.47
CA CYS A 256 -12.28 12.66 9.71
C CYS A 256 -11.06 12.04 10.45
N PHE A 257 -9.91 11.94 9.79
CA PHE A 257 -8.72 11.30 10.33
C PHE A 257 -7.71 12.37 10.77
N SER A 258 -7.41 12.40 12.05
CA SER A 258 -6.39 13.27 12.62
C SER A 258 -5.05 12.55 12.81
N SER A 259 -4.11 13.22 13.44
CA SER A 259 -2.82 12.63 13.79
C SER A 259 -2.90 11.57 14.91
N ARG A 260 -4.00 11.50 15.65
CA ARG A 260 -4.11 10.64 16.83
C ARG A 260 -5.47 9.97 17.01
N ASP A 261 -6.48 10.40 16.25
CA ASP A 261 -7.86 9.98 16.48
C ASP A 261 -8.67 10.01 15.18
N ILE A 262 -9.79 9.30 15.20
CA ILE A 262 -10.76 9.22 14.11
C ILE A 262 -12.08 9.78 14.62
N ASP A 263 -12.60 10.80 13.96
CA ASP A 263 -13.92 11.34 14.23
C ASP A 263 -14.98 10.50 13.52
N PHE A 264 -15.49 9.50 14.22
CA PHE A 264 -16.51 8.58 13.71
C PHE A 264 -17.84 9.28 13.44
N ASP A 265 -18.24 10.21 14.29
CA ASP A 265 -19.50 10.96 14.15
C ASP A 265 -19.45 11.85 12.91
N LEU A 266 -18.33 12.51 12.69
CA LEU A 266 -18.09 13.30 11.49
C LEU A 266 -18.12 12.41 10.23
N TYR A 267 -17.46 11.24 10.27
CA TYR A 267 -17.47 10.29 9.16
C TYR A 267 -18.92 9.88 8.81
N GLU A 268 -19.73 9.54 9.78
CA GLU A 268 -21.14 9.15 9.58
C GLU A 268 -21.99 10.32 9.06
N SER A 269 -21.73 11.55 9.51
CA SER A 269 -22.45 12.74 9.08
C SER A 269 -22.27 13.08 7.60
N TYR A 270 -21.15 12.67 6.98
CA TYR A 270 -20.90 12.88 5.56
C TYR A 270 -21.67 11.94 4.65
N PHE A 271 -22.35 10.92 5.17
CA PHE A 271 -23.08 9.96 4.34
C PHE A 271 -24.22 10.62 3.54
N ASP A 272 -24.95 11.56 4.14
CA ASP A 272 -26.01 12.31 3.43
C ASP A 272 -25.47 13.14 2.24
N LEU A 273 -24.23 13.58 2.34
CA LEU A 273 -23.57 14.29 1.26
C LEU A 273 -23.10 13.29 0.19
N ALA A 274 -22.54 12.16 0.59
CA ALA A 274 -22.12 11.09 -0.32
C ALA A 274 -23.28 10.58 -1.17
N LEU A 275 -24.48 10.43 -0.58
CA LEU A 275 -25.70 10.06 -1.30
C LEU A 275 -26.09 11.05 -2.43
N LYS A 276 -25.61 12.29 -2.38
CA LYS A 276 -25.88 13.33 -3.39
C LYS A 276 -24.76 13.49 -4.41
N GLN A 277 -23.55 13.14 -4.07
CA GLN A 277 -22.35 13.44 -4.87
C GLN A 277 -21.70 12.21 -5.49
N ASP A 278 -21.83 11.06 -4.84
CA ASP A 278 -21.15 9.84 -5.26
C ASP A 278 -22.09 8.84 -5.94
N SER A 279 -21.51 7.83 -6.57
CA SER A 279 -22.27 6.74 -7.17
C SER A 279 -22.96 5.86 -6.12
N VAL A 280 -24.00 5.14 -6.54
CA VAL A 280 -24.66 4.15 -5.66
C VAL A 280 -23.67 3.07 -5.20
N GLU A 281 -22.78 2.61 -6.08
CA GLU A 281 -21.73 1.66 -5.76
C GLU A 281 -20.84 2.16 -4.60
N THR A 282 -20.40 3.41 -4.68
CA THR A 282 -19.57 4.06 -3.65
C THR A 282 -20.29 4.12 -2.30
N THR A 283 -21.55 4.60 -2.31
CA THR A 283 -22.33 4.75 -1.07
C THR A 283 -22.71 3.42 -0.45
N VAL A 284 -22.95 2.39 -1.25
CA VAL A 284 -23.13 1.01 -0.79
C VAL A 284 -21.88 0.48 -0.11
N ARG A 285 -20.69 0.72 -0.68
CA ARG A 285 -19.42 0.30 -0.06
C ARG A 285 -19.17 1.04 1.26
N ILE A 286 -19.43 2.35 1.35
CA ILE A 286 -19.34 3.10 2.62
C ILE A 286 -20.22 2.45 3.68
N ALA A 287 -21.51 2.25 3.38
CA ALA A 287 -22.48 1.68 4.31
C ALA A 287 -22.09 0.24 4.72
N TRP A 288 -21.69 -0.57 3.75
CA TRP A 288 -21.26 -1.96 3.96
C TRP A 288 -20.08 -2.07 4.92
N TYR A 289 -19.02 -1.27 4.69
CA TYR A 289 -17.85 -1.29 5.56
C TYR A 289 -18.17 -0.92 6.99
N ARG A 290 -19.01 0.09 7.21
CA ARG A 290 -19.41 0.51 8.55
C ARG A 290 -20.30 -0.49 9.27
N LEU A 291 -21.18 -1.18 8.55
CA LEU A 291 -22.04 -2.22 9.12
C LEU A 291 -21.25 -3.49 9.45
N ARG A 292 -20.40 -3.94 8.54
CA ARG A 292 -19.63 -5.18 8.70
C ARG A 292 -18.56 -5.09 9.80
N TRP A 293 -17.95 -3.93 9.95
CA TRP A 293 -16.92 -3.65 10.95
C TRP A 293 -17.32 -2.45 11.81
N PRO A 294 -18.23 -2.66 12.77
CA PRO A 294 -18.96 -1.57 13.45
C PRO A 294 -18.16 -0.89 14.57
N TYR A 295 -16.83 -1.04 14.62
CA TYR A 295 -16.01 -0.35 15.61
C TYR A 295 -16.24 1.17 15.54
N GLY A 296 -16.66 1.77 16.67
CA GLY A 296 -17.03 3.18 16.74
C GLY A 296 -18.26 3.58 15.91
N LEU A 297 -19.12 2.63 15.50
CA LEU A 297 -20.36 2.94 14.79
C LEU A 297 -21.38 3.52 15.78
N GLY A 298 -21.84 4.74 15.52
CA GLY A 298 -22.82 5.47 16.31
C GLY A 298 -24.24 5.42 15.72
N HIS A 299 -24.72 6.58 15.29
CA HIS A 299 -26.13 6.78 14.88
C HIS A 299 -26.45 6.34 13.45
N GLY A 300 -25.46 6.09 12.61
CA GLY A 300 -25.63 5.80 11.17
C GLY A 300 -26.21 4.42 10.84
N ARG A 301 -26.31 3.48 11.81
CA ARG A 301 -26.66 2.08 11.56
C ARG A 301 -27.94 1.89 10.76
N GLU A 302 -29.02 2.53 11.18
CA GLU A 302 -30.34 2.38 10.51
C GLU A 302 -30.31 2.93 9.08
N THR A 303 -29.67 4.06 8.89
CA THR A 303 -29.50 4.68 7.55
C THR A 303 -28.71 3.76 6.64
N TYR A 304 -27.62 3.20 7.11
CA TYR A 304 -26.81 2.26 6.34
C TYR A 304 -27.57 0.97 6.00
N LEU A 305 -28.29 0.37 6.96
CA LEU A 305 -29.11 -0.82 6.72
C LEU A 305 -30.19 -0.57 5.66
N LYS A 306 -30.93 0.54 5.77
CA LYS A 306 -31.94 0.92 4.80
C LYS A 306 -31.34 1.12 3.41
N HIS A 307 -30.17 1.74 3.32
CA HIS A 307 -29.49 1.96 2.07
C HIS A 307 -29.04 0.62 1.44
N ILE A 308 -28.46 -0.28 2.20
CA ILE A 308 -28.05 -1.62 1.76
C ILE A 308 -29.27 -2.43 1.28
N GLN A 309 -30.38 -2.42 2.04
CA GLN A 309 -31.61 -3.13 1.68
C GLN A 309 -32.16 -2.61 0.32
N THR A 310 -32.16 -1.29 0.13
CA THR A 310 -32.63 -0.66 -1.10
C THR A 310 -31.75 -0.99 -2.30
N HIS A 311 -30.44 -1.15 -2.07
CA HIS A 311 -29.42 -1.34 -3.12
C HIS A 311 -28.70 -2.69 -2.99
N ALA A 312 -29.40 -3.72 -2.53
CA ALA A 312 -28.83 -5.06 -2.35
C ALA A 312 -28.17 -5.63 -3.63
N GLY A 313 -28.70 -5.30 -4.79
CA GLY A 313 -28.14 -5.68 -6.10
C GLY A 313 -26.75 -5.09 -6.37
N GLU A 314 -26.49 -3.85 -5.94
CA GLU A 314 -25.16 -3.23 -6.06
C GLU A 314 -24.17 -3.85 -5.06
N LEU A 315 -24.61 -4.11 -3.83
CA LEU A 315 -23.77 -4.83 -2.87
C LEU A 315 -23.43 -6.23 -3.39
N MET A 316 -24.40 -6.93 -3.99
CA MET A 316 -24.18 -8.25 -4.56
C MET A 316 -23.10 -8.27 -5.62
N LYS A 317 -23.00 -7.26 -6.49
CA LYS A 317 -21.90 -7.13 -7.47
C LYS A 317 -20.55 -7.13 -6.77
N TYR A 318 -20.40 -6.28 -5.74
CA TYR A 318 -19.16 -6.20 -4.94
C TYR A 318 -18.83 -7.54 -4.26
N LEU A 319 -19.82 -8.22 -3.66
CA LEU A 319 -19.62 -9.52 -3.02
C LEU A 319 -19.20 -10.62 -4.02
N LEU A 320 -19.75 -10.59 -5.24
CA LEU A 320 -19.36 -11.53 -6.32
C LEU A 320 -17.94 -11.27 -6.83
N GLU A 321 -17.54 -10.01 -6.99
CA GLU A 321 -16.20 -9.62 -7.42
C GLU A 321 -15.13 -10.02 -6.40
N THR A 322 -15.44 -9.86 -5.11
CA THR A 322 -14.53 -10.20 -4.00
C THR A 322 -14.61 -11.65 -3.56
N ASP A 323 -15.55 -12.46 -4.14
CA ASP A 323 -15.87 -13.85 -3.76
C ASP A 323 -16.23 -13.98 -2.26
N ASP A 324 -16.92 -12.98 -1.72
CA ASP A 324 -17.24 -12.84 -0.30
C ASP A 324 -18.57 -13.50 0.07
N LEU A 325 -18.55 -14.81 0.24
CA LEU A 325 -19.74 -15.59 0.62
C LEU A 325 -20.23 -15.28 2.05
N GLU A 326 -19.32 -14.98 2.97
CA GLU A 326 -19.67 -14.55 4.33
C GLU A 326 -20.44 -13.22 4.29
N GLY A 327 -20.03 -12.32 3.41
CA GLY A 327 -20.75 -11.07 3.16
C GLY A 327 -22.18 -11.30 2.65
N LEU A 328 -22.43 -12.32 1.82
CA LEU A 328 -23.77 -12.70 1.42
C LEU A 328 -24.61 -13.17 2.61
N GLU A 329 -24.04 -13.97 3.51
CA GLU A 329 -24.74 -14.41 4.72
C GLU A 329 -25.20 -13.21 5.55
N LEU A 330 -24.30 -12.26 5.78
CA LEU A 330 -24.61 -11.04 6.52
C LEU A 330 -25.69 -10.18 5.82
N LEU A 331 -25.63 -10.07 4.49
CA LEU A 331 -26.68 -9.37 3.72
C LEU A 331 -28.04 -10.01 3.94
N LEU A 332 -28.13 -11.34 3.86
CA LEU A 332 -29.37 -12.09 4.07
C LEU A 332 -29.89 -12.03 5.51
N GLU A 333 -28.98 -11.96 6.48
CA GLU A 333 -29.31 -11.81 7.90
C GLU A 333 -29.84 -10.41 8.23
N TRP A 334 -29.22 -9.36 7.65
CA TRP A 334 -29.50 -7.98 8.02
C TRP A 334 -30.63 -7.32 7.24
N THR A 335 -31.07 -7.95 6.16
CA THR A 335 -32.09 -7.35 5.26
C THR A 335 -33.25 -8.30 5.05
N GLU A 336 -34.46 -7.73 4.98
CA GLU A 336 -35.67 -8.44 4.60
C GLU A 336 -35.84 -8.33 3.07
N LEU A 337 -35.28 -9.26 2.33
CA LEU A 337 -35.39 -9.30 0.87
C LEU A 337 -36.64 -10.07 0.46
N ASP A 338 -37.43 -9.50 -0.44
CA ASP A 338 -38.57 -10.17 -1.05
C ASP A 338 -38.16 -11.22 -2.12
N ALA A 339 -39.15 -11.98 -2.59
CA ALA A 339 -38.89 -13.05 -3.57
C ALA A 339 -38.31 -12.54 -4.90
N ASP A 340 -38.73 -11.35 -5.34
CA ASP A 340 -38.24 -10.75 -6.58
C ASP A 340 -36.78 -10.26 -6.41
N GLN A 341 -36.47 -9.67 -5.28
CA GLN A 341 -35.09 -9.28 -4.95
C GLN A 341 -34.17 -10.48 -4.86
N LEU A 342 -34.56 -11.55 -4.14
CA LEU A 342 -33.77 -12.80 -4.09
C LEU A 342 -33.57 -13.43 -5.46
N ALA A 343 -34.61 -13.43 -6.31
CA ALA A 343 -34.51 -13.95 -7.68
C ALA A 343 -33.52 -13.11 -8.51
N ALA A 344 -33.53 -11.78 -8.37
CA ALA A 344 -32.60 -10.89 -9.05
C ALA A 344 -31.14 -11.11 -8.59
N LEU A 345 -30.91 -11.27 -7.28
CA LEU A 345 -29.56 -11.58 -6.75
C LEU A 345 -29.06 -12.94 -7.24
N ARG A 346 -29.95 -13.95 -7.29
CA ARG A 346 -29.62 -15.29 -7.81
C ARG A 346 -29.21 -15.22 -9.30
N GLU A 347 -29.96 -14.48 -10.11
CA GLU A 347 -29.63 -14.29 -11.54
C GLU A 347 -28.24 -13.64 -11.70
N GLN A 348 -27.88 -12.67 -10.86
CA GLN A 348 -26.53 -12.07 -10.87
C GLN A 348 -25.46 -13.12 -10.56
N ALA A 349 -25.67 -13.98 -9.53
CA ALA A 349 -24.74 -15.03 -9.16
C ALA A 349 -24.60 -16.10 -10.27
N GLU A 350 -25.69 -16.48 -10.93
CA GLU A 350 -25.72 -17.38 -12.08
C GLU A 350 -24.90 -16.82 -13.25
N ARG A 351 -25.11 -15.55 -13.61
CA ARG A 351 -24.33 -14.85 -14.67
C ARG A 351 -22.85 -14.78 -14.34
N ALA A 352 -22.49 -14.61 -13.07
CA ALA A 352 -21.10 -14.59 -12.59
C ALA A 352 -20.49 -16.00 -12.45
N GLY A 353 -21.26 -17.08 -12.64
CA GLY A 353 -20.79 -18.45 -12.49
C GLY A 353 -20.45 -18.85 -11.03
N LYS A 354 -20.99 -18.15 -10.04
CA LYS A 354 -20.69 -18.34 -8.62
C LYS A 354 -21.64 -19.34 -7.96
N VAL A 355 -21.42 -20.63 -8.18
CA VAL A 355 -22.30 -21.74 -7.77
C VAL A 355 -22.62 -21.72 -6.26
N ARG A 356 -21.66 -21.38 -5.40
CA ARG A 356 -21.88 -21.31 -3.94
C ARG A 356 -22.87 -20.20 -3.55
N PHE A 357 -22.81 -19.07 -4.21
CA PHE A 357 -23.76 -17.97 -4.03
C PHE A 357 -25.16 -18.35 -4.50
N VAL A 358 -25.26 -19.00 -5.66
CA VAL A 358 -26.54 -19.50 -6.20
C VAL A 358 -27.20 -20.47 -5.22
N ALA A 359 -26.46 -21.46 -4.72
CA ALA A 359 -26.98 -22.43 -3.76
C ALA A 359 -27.52 -21.74 -2.50
N ARG A 360 -26.78 -20.78 -1.94
CA ARG A 360 -27.18 -20.08 -0.73
C ARG A 360 -28.43 -19.21 -0.92
N LEU A 361 -28.54 -18.53 -2.06
CA LEU A 361 -29.74 -17.76 -2.41
C LEU A 361 -30.98 -18.63 -2.65
N MET A 362 -30.81 -19.84 -3.20
CA MET A 362 -31.90 -20.79 -3.34
C MET A 362 -32.41 -21.27 -1.96
N GLU A 363 -31.52 -21.59 -1.03
CA GLU A 363 -31.87 -21.95 0.34
C GLU A 363 -32.67 -20.83 1.04
N ALA A 364 -32.24 -19.57 0.90
CA ALA A 364 -32.95 -18.42 1.45
C ALA A 364 -34.35 -18.26 0.84
N GLY A 365 -34.50 -18.48 -0.48
CA GLY A 365 -35.78 -18.41 -1.18
C GLY A 365 -36.77 -19.53 -0.78
N CYS A 366 -36.27 -20.75 -0.48
CA CYS A 366 -37.12 -21.85 0.00
C CYS A 366 -37.73 -21.56 1.40
N GLY A 367 -37.03 -20.77 2.24
CA GLY A 367 -37.55 -20.35 3.55
C GLY A 367 -38.76 -19.42 3.46
N LEU A 368 -38.85 -18.60 2.41
CA LEU A 368 -39.98 -17.68 2.18
C LEU A 368 -41.23 -18.40 1.63
N SER A 369 -41.05 -19.45 0.85
CA SER A 369 -42.16 -20.24 0.31
C SER A 369 -42.77 -21.24 1.31
N GLY A 370 -42.04 -21.63 2.36
CA GLY A 370 -42.53 -22.55 3.40
C GLY A 370 -43.43 -21.90 4.46
N GLY A 371 -43.61 -20.58 4.44
CA GLY A 371 -44.53 -19.83 5.36
C GLY A 371 -45.97 -19.72 4.85
N ALA A 372 -46.21 -20.02 3.53
CA ALA A 372 -47.53 -19.86 2.94
C ALA A 372 -48.41 -21.15 3.01
N ASP A 373 -47.81 -22.30 3.38
CA ASP A 373 -48.53 -23.60 3.39
C ASP A 373 -49.02 -24.06 4.77
N LYS A 374 -49.14 -23.20 5.75
CA LYS A 374 -49.67 -23.55 7.09
C LYS A 374 -51.09 -23.05 7.42
N GLU A 375 -51.86 -22.62 6.43
CA GLU A 375 -53.29 -22.37 6.59
C GLU A 375 -54.14 -23.18 5.63
N PHE A 376 -53.98 -24.50 5.66
CA PHE A 376 -55.01 -25.41 5.13
C PHE A 376 -55.02 -26.68 6.01
N GLU A 377 -55.66 -26.61 7.17
CA GLU A 377 -56.30 -27.76 7.79
C GLU A 377 -57.49 -27.32 8.70
N LEU A 378 -58.72 -27.64 8.16
CA LEU A 378 -60.00 -27.86 8.80
C LEU A 378 -60.78 -26.64 9.29
#